data_da0e4d9deae301a214f29b172cf42858
#
_entry.id   da0e4d9deae301a214f29b172cf42858
#
_cell.length_a   1.000
_cell.length_b   1.000
_cell.length_c   1.000
_cell.angle_alpha   90.00
_cell.angle_beta   90.00
_cell.angle_gamma   90.00
#
_symmetry.space_group_name_H-M   'P 1'
#
loop_
_entity.id
_entity.type
_entity.pdbx_description
1 polymer ?
#
loop_
_entity_poly.entity_id
_entity_poly.type
_entity_poly.pdbx_seq_one_letter_code
_entity_poly.pdbx_strand_id
1 'polypeptide(L)'
;MYQLTRISKALTVVSLSSLLLMGQSIAAETTDSVNANNSVKAPAEVSPVTNGVSQKLTGDSKAATSLNKLLPTIKYTTENLSDNSKKVNNVTWTADAEIDRNIGTKLQALLNWHHNGVGPVDGYWGKNTRKAMQAFQKANGLDVTDTLNNETWQALTKNEKLTTQPVLVSYQLTEADVNVKTTTIPADSVAKSKLEGMYYESLTEALAEKFHISEKYLKSLNPDASFTAGEIITVYNPGNPNTKPVHRVVADKATETLYAYDENNNLIASYPTTVGSTATPSPTGTHTVKVKVHEPNYTYTANDGSKSIIPPGPNNPVGSVWIGLSKPTYGIHGSPDPARISRQASAGCVRLTNWDALSLLGVIKNGATVEFS
;
A
#
# COMPACT_ATOMS: atom_id res chain seq x y z
N MET A 1 -25.32 -66.29 29.64
CA MET A 1 -26.73 -66.46 29.99
C MET A 1 -27.50 -65.27 29.46
N TYR A 2 -28.42 -65.56 28.51
CA TYR A 2 -29.56 -64.79 28.00
C TYR A 2 -29.28 -63.42 27.36
N GLN A 3 -29.45 -63.32 26.16
CA GLN A 3 -30.38 -63.44 25.00
C GLN A 3 -30.85 -62.04 24.53
N LEU A 4 -30.52 -61.76 23.34
CA LEU A 4 -31.22 -61.29 22.14
C LEU A 4 -32.70 -60.93 22.30
N THR A 5 -33.12 -59.78 21.80
CA THR A 5 -34.23 -59.76 20.84
C THR A 5 -34.14 -58.54 19.86
N ARG A 6 -34.15 -58.89 18.60
CA ARG A 6 -34.45 -58.03 17.44
C ARG A 6 -35.93 -57.75 17.40
N ILE A 7 -36.36 -56.58 16.94
CA ILE A 7 -37.59 -56.48 16.11
C ILE A 7 -37.36 -55.39 15.03
N SER A 8 -37.67 -55.82 13.83
CA SER A 8 -37.63 -55.13 12.54
C SER A 8 -39.03 -54.67 12.15
N LYS A 9 -39.08 -53.85 11.09
CA LYS A 9 -40.23 -53.46 10.22
C LYS A 9 -40.90 -52.14 10.64
N ALA A 10 -41.35 -51.26 9.72
CA ALA A 10 -41.55 -51.39 8.28
C ALA A 10 -41.64 -49.99 7.61
N LEU A 11 -41.35 -49.98 6.32
CA LEU A 11 -41.66 -48.92 5.34
C LEU A 11 -43.15 -48.48 5.37
N THR A 12 -43.40 -47.18 5.20
CA THR A 12 -44.59 -46.75 4.47
C THR A 12 -44.27 -45.47 3.69
N VAL A 13 -44.29 -45.62 2.40
CA VAL A 13 -44.31 -44.56 1.39
C VAL A 13 -45.73 -44.05 1.29
N VAL A 14 -45.95 -42.75 1.41
CA VAL A 14 -47.15 -42.09 0.87
C VAL A 14 -46.65 -40.81 0.17
N SER A 15 -46.76 -40.84 -1.12
CA SER A 15 -46.81 -39.68 -2.01
C SER A 15 -48.15 -39.02 -1.89
N LEU A 16 -48.23 -37.70 -1.81
CA LEU A 16 -49.21 -36.90 -2.55
C LEU A 16 -48.82 -35.42 -2.60
N SER A 17 -48.98 -34.95 -3.76
CA SER A 17 -48.79 -33.69 -4.44
C SER A 17 -49.46 -32.46 -3.81
N SER A 18 -48.86 -31.30 -4.16
CA SER A 18 -49.47 -30.00 -4.49
C SER A 18 -49.95 -29.09 -3.37
N LEU A 19 -49.38 -27.94 -3.17
CA LEU A 19 -49.85 -26.66 -3.74
C LEU A 19 -48.89 -25.51 -3.35
N LEU A 20 -48.63 -24.69 -4.33
CA LEU A 20 -47.93 -23.39 -4.26
C LEU A 20 -48.49 -22.50 -3.14
N LEU A 21 -47.62 -21.83 -2.40
CA LEU A 21 -47.83 -20.43 -2.05
C LEU A 21 -46.46 -19.75 -1.95
N MET A 22 -46.25 -18.78 -2.83
CA MET A 22 -45.09 -17.90 -2.93
C MET A 22 -44.98 -17.06 -1.63
N GLY A 23 -43.82 -17.13 -1.01
CA GLY A 23 -43.35 -16.16 -0.06
C GLY A 23 -41.96 -15.75 -0.47
N GLN A 24 -41.84 -14.71 -1.31
CA GLN A 24 -40.57 -14.09 -1.66
C GLN A 24 -40.06 -13.30 -0.46
N SER A 25 -39.09 -13.83 0.23
CA SER A 25 -38.20 -12.98 1.03
C SER A 25 -37.09 -12.49 0.11
N ILE A 26 -37.21 -11.24 -0.26
CA ILE A 26 -36.21 -10.49 -1.01
C ILE A 26 -35.02 -10.27 -0.08
N ALA A 27 -33.99 -11.10 -0.18
CA ALA A 27 -32.67 -10.73 0.23
C ALA A 27 -32.15 -9.74 -0.84
N ALA A 28 -32.08 -8.47 -0.45
CA ALA A 28 -31.45 -7.46 -1.29
C ALA A 28 -29.95 -7.75 -1.33
N GLU A 29 -29.51 -8.51 -2.33
CA GLU A 29 -28.14 -8.42 -2.81
C GLU A 29 -28.01 -7.04 -3.47
N THR A 30 -27.39 -6.11 -2.78
CA THR A 30 -26.83 -4.92 -3.41
C THR A 30 -25.64 -5.38 -4.24
N THR A 31 -25.91 -5.81 -5.45
CA THR A 31 -24.90 -5.83 -6.51
C THR A 31 -24.61 -4.38 -6.84
N ASP A 32 -23.57 -3.82 -6.22
CA ASP A 32 -22.89 -2.67 -6.78
C ASP A 32 -22.34 -3.07 -8.15
N SER A 33 -23.18 -2.89 -9.16
CA SER A 33 -22.76 -2.86 -10.55
C SER A 33 -21.92 -1.60 -10.74
N VAL A 34 -20.65 -1.66 -10.36
CA VAL A 34 -19.65 -0.71 -10.80
C VAL A 34 -19.62 -0.80 -12.33
N ASN A 35 -20.13 0.24 -12.94
CA ASN A 35 -20.21 0.44 -14.37
C ASN A 35 -18.80 0.30 -14.98
N ALA A 36 -18.49 -0.88 -15.53
CA ALA A 36 -17.18 -1.26 -16.08
C ALA A 36 -16.87 -0.60 -17.45
N ASN A 37 -17.49 0.54 -17.75
CA ASN A 37 -17.33 1.24 -19.01
C ASN A 37 -16.46 2.51 -18.95
N ASN A 38 -15.61 2.64 -17.95
CA ASN A 38 -14.45 3.54 -18.07
C ASN A 38 -13.25 2.70 -18.54
N SER A 39 -13.14 2.46 -19.83
CA SER A 39 -11.91 2.04 -20.46
C SER A 39 -10.87 3.14 -20.21
N VAL A 40 -10.11 3.03 -19.12
CA VAL A 40 -8.95 3.87 -18.87
C VAL A 40 -7.94 3.53 -19.94
N LYS A 41 -7.92 4.31 -21.03
CA LYS A 41 -6.80 4.31 -21.97
C LYS A 41 -5.50 4.47 -21.18
N ALA A 42 -4.42 3.84 -21.67
CA ALA A 42 -3.08 3.99 -21.12
C ALA A 42 -2.83 5.46 -20.72
N PRO A 43 -2.17 5.72 -19.59
CA PRO A 43 -2.06 7.06 -19.04
C PRO A 43 -1.55 8.02 -20.10
N ALA A 44 -2.33 9.05 -20.35
CA ALA A 44 -1.94 10.14 -21.22
C ALA A 44 -0.69 10.80 -20.64
N GLU A 45 0.14 11.29 -21.50
CA GLU A 45 1.42 11.93 -21.28
C GLU A 45 1.49 12.71 -19.96
N VAL A 46 2.33 12.27 -19.02
CA VAL A 46 2.68 13.05 -17.83
C VAL A 46 3.70 14.09 -18.26
N SER A 47 3.23 15.29 -18.56
CA SER A 47 4.10 16.39 -18.96
C SER A 47 4.53 17.18 -17.73
N PRO A 48 5.82 17.48 -17.56
CA PRO A 48 6.25 18.44 -16.53
C PRO A 48 5.79 19.83 -16.96
N VAL A 49 4.81 20.37 -16.25
CA VAL A 49 4.33 21.75 -16.48
C VAL A 49 5.19 22.73 -15.70
N THR A 50 5.63 23.78 -16.38
CA THR A 50 6.59 24.76 -15.88
C THR A 50 6.04 25.82 -14.92
N ASN A 51 4.77 25.77 -14.53
CA ASN A 51 4.15 26.75 -13.63
C ASN A 51 3.48 26.08 -12.44
N GLY A 52 4.23 25.99 -11.35
CA GLY A 52 3.76 25.66 -9.99
C GLY A 52 3.98 24.19 -9.59
N VAL A 53 4.82 24.00 -8.64
CA VAL A 53 5.01 22.84 -7.73
C VAL A 53 5.54 21.52 -8.32
N SER A 54 5.34 21.16 -9.59
CA SER A 54 5.97 19.94 -10.16
C SER A 54 7.48 20.10 -10.29
N GLN A 55 8.25 19.35 -9.49
CA GLN A 55 9.71 19.38 -9.51
C GLN A 55 10.24 18.21 -10.35
N LYS A 56 10.77 18.51 -11.54
CA LYS A 56 11.60 17.57 -12.28
C LYS A 56 12.96 17.45 -11.60
N LEU A 57 13.30 16.25 -11.15
CA LEU A 57 14.55 15.99 -10.45
C LEU A 57 15.65 15.67 -11.46
N THR A 58 16.58 16.60 -11.63
CA THR A 58 17.76 16.42 -12.46
C THR A 58 18.98 16.21 -11.56
N GLY A 59 19.46 14.99 -11.47
CA GLY A 59 20.67 14.65 -10.71
C GLY A 59 20.42 13.66 -9.56
N ASP A 60 21.35 12.70 -9.43
CA ASP A 60 21.17 11.53 -8.57
C ASP A 60 21.45 11.74 -7.07
N SER A 61 22.30 12.69 -6.69
CA SER A 61 22.79 12.75 -5.31
C SER A 61 22.13 13.83 -4.44
N LYS A 62 21.86 15.01 -4.96
CA LYS A 62 21.21 16.09 -4.18
C LYS A 62 19.70 15.91 -4.06
N ALA A 63 19.07 15.32 -5.07
CA ALA A 63 17.63 15.04 -5.05
C ALA A 63 17.26 13.94 -4.03
N ALA A 64 18.05 12.87 -3.95
CA ALA A 64 17.83 11.77 -3.00
C ALA A 64 17.84 12.24 -1.55
N THR A 65 18.79 13.11 -1.18
CA THR A 65 18.91 13.65 0.18
C THR A 65 17.74 14.58 0.52
N SER A 66 17.21 15.35 -0.46
CA SER A 66 16.06 16.23 -0.22
C SER A 66 14.73 15.50 -0.15
N LEU A 67 14.55 14.41 -0.92
CA LEU A 67 13.32 13.61 -0.92
C LEU A 67 13.15 12.78 0.34
N ASN A 68 14.25 12.22 0.89
CA ASN A 68 14.22 11.54 2.17
C ASN A 68 13.85 12.47 3.33
N LYS A 69 14.01 13.80 3.16
CA LYS A 69 13.52 14.80 4.13
C LYS A 69 12.00 15.04 4.04
N LEU A 70 11.35 14.63 2.95
CA LEU A 70 9.89 14.71 2.81
C LEU A 70 9.17 13.56 3.55
N LEU A 71 9.88 12.47 3.84
CA LEU A 71 9.35 11.42 4.70
C LEU A 71 9.39 11.90 6.15
N PRO A 72 8.35 11.65 6.94
CA PRO A 72 8.22 12.24 8.26
C PRO A 72 9.34 11.80 9.19
N THR A 73 10.03 12.77 9.80
CA THR A 73 10.86 12.50 11.00
C THR A 73 9.93 12.62 12.20
N ILE A 74 9.60 11.49 12.81
CA ILE A 74 8.67 11.46 13.93
C ILE A 74 9.44 11.78 15.23
N LYS A 75 9.05 12.87 15.90
CA LYS A 75 9.39 13.08 17.30
C LYS A 75 8.31 12.40 18.13
N TYR A 76 8.66 11.34 18.80
CA TYR A 76 7.70 10.55 19.55
C TYR A 76 8.16 10.25 20.98
N THR A 77 7.19 9.84 21.79
CA THR A 77 7.43 9.19 23.09
C THR A 77 6.64 7.89 23.17
N THR A 78 6.79 7.15 24.26
CA THR A 78 5.98 5.96 24.58
C THR A 78 5.18 6.14 25.86
N GLU A 79 5.17 7.35 26.43
CA GLU A 79 4.65 7.61 27.77
C GLU A 79 3.12 7.47 27.84
N ASN A 80 2.41 7.93 26.83
CA ASN A 80 0.94 8.00 26.82
C ASN A 80 0.27 6.83 26.06
N LEU A 81 0.99 5.73 25.85
CA LEU A 81 0.44 4.58 25.15
C LEU A 81 -0.56 3.82 26.03
N SER A 82 -1.66 3.39 25.41
CA SER A 82 -2.60 2.45 26.04
C SER A 82 -1.90 1.11 26.34
N ASP A 83 -2.47 0.32 27.27
CA ASP A 83 -1.91 -1.00 27.58
C ASP A 83 -1.91 -1.93 26.37
N ASN A 84 -2.91 -1.80 25.48
CA ASN A 84 -2.92 -2.55 24.24
C ASN A 84 -1.78 -2.14 23.29
N SER A 85 -1.49 -0.86 23.16
CA SER A 85 -0.35 -0.37 22.36
C SER A 85 0.99 -0.81 22.94
N LYS A 86 1.13 -0.83 24.26
CA LYS A 86 2.31 -1.39 24.94
C LYS A 86 2.47 -2.89 24.66
N LYS A 87 1.35 -3.65 24.62
CA LYS A 87 1.39 -5.08 24.22
C LYS A 87 1.94 -5.26 22.82
N VAL A 88 1.50 -4.44 21.85
CA VAL A 88 2.05 -4.48 20.46
C VAL A 88 3.57 -4.28 20.46
N ASN A 89 4.07 -3.31 21.23
CA ASN A 89 5.51 -3.04 21.30
C ASN A 89 6.31 -4.20 21.88
N ASN A 90 5.75 -4.89 22.88
CA ASN A 90 6.44 -5.92 23.65
C ASN A 90 6.15 -7.35 23.19
N VAL A 91 5.21 -7.55 22.24
CA VAL A 91 4.88 -8.88 21.77
C VAL A 91 6.06 -9.55 21.09
N THR A 92 6.21 -10.85 21.32
CA THR A 92 7.08 -11.72 20.54
C THR A 92 6.26 -12.88 19.98
N TRP A 93 6.68 -13.39 18.83
CA TRP A 93 6.03 -14.54 18.21
C TRP A 93 6.78 -15.84 18.56
N THR A 94 6.03 -16.90 18.71
CA THR A 94 6.54 -18.28 18.85
C THR A 94 5.87 -19.17 17.81
N ALA A 95 6.52 -20.28 17.42
CA ALA A 95 6.09 -21.11 16.28
C ALA A 95 4.63 -21.62 16.39
N ASP A 96 4.13 -21.80 17.61
CA ASP A 96 2.77 -22.29 17.83
C ASP A 96 1.73 -21.16 18.04
N ALA A 97 2.18 -19.90 17.99
CA ALA A 97 1.30 -18.77 18.18
C ALA A 97 0.58 -18.38 16.89
N GLU A 98 -0.74 -18.24 16.98
CA GLU A 98 -1.51 -17.60 15.91
C GLU A 98 -1.06 -16.15 15.74
N ILE A 99 -1.00 -15.68 14.49
CA ILE A 99 -0.70 -14.28 14.20
C ILE A 99 -1.94 -13.45 14.47
N ASP A 100 -2.12 -13.04 15.71
CA ASP A 100 -3.13 -12.06 16.11
C ASP A 100 -2.77 -10.65 15.60
N ARG A 101 -3.61 -9.67 15.86
CA ARG A 101 -3.39 -8.31 15.41
C ARG A 101 -2.16 -7.64 16.03
N ASN A 102 -1.77 -8.00 17.24
CA ASN A 102 -0.59 -7.45 17.92
C ASN A 102 0.69 -7.98 17.26
N ILE A 103 0.76 -9.29 17.08
CA ILE A 103 1.86 -9.97 16.37
C ILE A 103 1.92 -9.49 14.91
N GLY A 104 0.77 -9.40 14.24
CA GLY A 104 0.68 -8.91 12.87
C GLY A 104 1.20 -7.49 12.71
N THR A 105 0.89 -6.57 13.64
CA THR A 105 1.41 -5.20 13.63
C THR A 105 2.93 -5.19 13.84
N LYS A 106 3.44 -5.97 14.79
CA LYS A 106 4.89 -6.10 15.02
C LYS A 106 5.62 -6.67 13.81
N LEU A 107 5.05 -7.70 13.20
CA LEU A 107 5.61 -8.32 12.00
C LEU A 107 5.64 -7.34 10.82
N GLN A 108 4.55 -6.62 10.57
CA GLN A 108 4.49 -5.59 9.54
C GLN A 108 5.53 -4.50 9.76
N ALA A 109 5.74 -4.07 11.02
CA ALA A 109 6.76 -3.10 11.37
C ALA A 109 8.17 -3.63 11.06
N LEU A 110 8.50 -4.83 11.51
CA LEU A 110 9.80 -5.44 11.26
C LEU A 110 10.07 -5.58 9.76
N LEU A 111 9.09 -6.02 8.97
CA LEU A 111 9.21 -6.12 7.52
C LEU A 111 9.47 -4.75 6.88
N ASN A 112 8.70 -3.72 7.22
CA ASN A 112 8.91 -2.35 6.73
C ASN A 112 10.30 -1.82 7.11
N TRP A 113 10.76 -2.04 8.34
CA TRP A 113 12.07 -1.57 8.81
C TRP A 113 13.24 -2.32 8.16
N HIS A 114 12.98 -3.51 7.63
CA HIS A 114 13.89 -4.24 6.72
C HIS A 114 13.65 -3.88 5.24
N HIS A 115 12.93 -2.78 4.96
CA HIS A 115 12.63 -2.27 3.62
C HIS A 115 11.81 -3.21 2.74
N ASN A 116 10.99 -4.08 3.35
CA ASN A 116 10.01 -4.90 2.64
C ASN A 116 8.62 -4.36 2.93
N GLY A 117 8.11 -3.53 2.03
CA GLY A 117 6.84 -2.82 2.19
C GLY A 117 5.65 -3.76 2.31
N VAL A 118 4.75 -3.46 3.23
CA VAL A 118 3.52 -4.21 3.47
C VAL A 118 2.26 -3.47 2.99
N GLY A 119 2.43 -2.28 2.41
CA GLY A 119 1.32 -1.34 2.22
C GLY A 119 0.92 -0.66 3.53
N PRO A 120 -0.33 -0.19 3.67
CA PRO A 120 -0.81 0.37 4.92
C PRO A 120 -0.75 -0.64 6.06
N VAL A 121 -0.09 -0.28 7.16
CA VAL A 121 -0.06 -1.12 8.37
C VAL A 121 -1.46 -1.22 8.95
N ASP A 122 -1.95 -2.44 9.17
CA ASP A 122 -3.30 -2.73 9.67
C ASP A 122 -3.34 -3.85 10.72
N GLY A 123 -2.21 -4.51 10.94
CA GLY A 123 -2.03 -5.61 11.89
C GLY A 123 -2.52 -6.96 11.39
N TYR A 124 -2.97 -7.09 10.16
CA TYR A 124 -3.48 -8.36 9.63
C TYR A 124 -2.44 -9.13 8.83
N TRP A 125 -2.46 -10.47 8.97
CA TRP A 125 -1.74 -11.38 8.11
C TRP A 125 -2.43 -11.47 6.73
N GLY A 126 -2.17 -10.48 5.87
CA GLY A 126 -2.77 -10.39 4.54
C GLY A 126 -1.80 -10.73 3.41
N LYS A 127 -2.30 -10.64 2.18
CA LYS A 127 -1.53 -10.90 0.94
C LYS A 127 -0.22 -10.09 0.91
N ASN A 128 -0.28 -8.79 1.19
CA ASN A 128 0.90 -7.92 1.11
C ASN A 128 1.90 -8.21 2.22
N THR A 129 1.46 -8.54 3.45
CA THR A 129 2.35 -8.96 4.53
C THR A 129 3.10 -10.25 4.18
N ARG A 130 2.40 -11.23 3.59
CA ARG A 130 3.02 -12.47 3.11
C ARG A 130 4.07 -12.20 2.03
N LYS A 131 3.74 -11.39 1.03
CA LYS A 131 4.67 -11.01 -0.04
C LYS A 131 5.92 -10.31 0.50
N ALA A 132 5.76 -9.39 1.44
CA ALA A 132 6.86 -8.73 2.12
C ALA A 132 7.76 -9.71 2.88
N MET A 133 7.16 -10.68 3.59
CA MET A 133 7.89 -11.75 4.25
C MET A 133 8.68 -12.60 3.24
N GLN A 134 8.06 -13.01 2.15
CA GLN A 134 8.71 -13.80 1.10
C GLN A 134 9.87 -13.05 0.44
N ALA A 135 9.70 -11.73 0.22
CA ALA A 135 10.78 -10.88 -0.28
C ALA A 135 11.93 -10.78 0.74
N PHE A 136 11.62 -10.63 2.03
CA PHE A 136 12.60 -10.66 3.10
C PHE A 136 13.37 -11.99 3.16
N GLN A 137 12.66 -13.11 3.09
CA GLN A 137 13.27 -14.45 3.04
C GLN A 137 14.24 -14.57 1.86
N LYS A 138 13.79 -14.17 0.66
CA LYS A 138 14.63 -14.16 -0.55
C LYS A 138 15.88 -13.30 -0.39
N ALA A 139 15.74 -12.09 0.17
CA ALA A 139 16.87 -11.17 0.39
C ALA A 139 17.90 -11.69 1.39
N ASN A 140 17.50 -12.59 2.31
CA ASN A 140 18.34 -13.14 3.36
C ASN A 140 18.77 -14.60 3.09
N GLY A 141 18.48 -15.15 1.91
CA GLY A 141 18.84 -16.52 1.54
C GLY A 141 18.12 -17.60 2.35
N LEU A 142 16.93 -17.28 2.88
CA LEU A 142 16.06 -18.21 3.59
C LEU A 142 15.12 -18.93 2.61
N ASP A 143 14.61 -20.07 3.01
CA ASP A 143 13.56 -20.76 2.28
C ASP A 143 12.31 -19.87 2.22
N VAL A 144 11.74 -19.75 1.01
CA VAL A 144 10.53 -18.96 0.78
C VAL A 144 9.31 -19.79 1.17
N THR A 145 8.56 -19.32 2.15
CA THR A 145 7.40 -20.01 2.73
C THR A 145 6.13 -19.17 2.67
N ASP A 146 4.98 -19.82 2.74
CA ASP A 146 3.67 -19.13 2.79
C ASP A 146 3.27 -18.69 4.21
N THR A 147 3.94 -19.22 5.22
CA THR A 147 3.67 -18.97 6.63
C THR A 147 4.94 -18.50 7.35
N LEU A 148 4.78 -17.72 8.41
CA LEU A 148 5.88 -17.34 9.28
C LEU A 148 6.46 -18.58 9.97
N ASN A 149 7.79 -18.67 10.01
CA ASN A 149 8.52 -19.74 10.67
C ASN A 149 9.63 -19.17 11.59
N ASN A 150 10.22 -20.03 12.42
CA ASN A 150 11.23 -19.63 13.39
C ASN A 150 12.46 -18.98 12.75
N GLU A 151 12.92 -19.50 11.63
CA GLU A 151 14.11 -18.96 10.92
C GLU A 151 13.85 -17.54 10.45
N THR A 152 12.68 -17.30 9.86
CA THR A 152 12.27 -15.96 9.41
C THR A 152 12.14 -15.01 10.59
N TRP A 153 11.49 -15.43 11.68
CA TRP A 153 11.32 -14.59 12.87
C TRP A 153 12.68 -14.25 13.52
N GLN A 154 13.58 -15.21 13.65
CA GLN A 154 14.93 -15.00 14.16
C GLN A 154 15.73 -14.04 13.27
N ALA A 155 15.63 -14.18 11.96
CA ALA A 155 16.29 -13.27 11.02
C ALA A 155 15.75 -11.83 11.11
N LEU A 156 14.41 -11.66 11.21
CA LEU A 156 13.76 -10.36 11.39
C LEU A 156 14.16 -9.67 12.69
N THR A 157 14.38 -10.45 13.76
CA THR A 157 14.67 -9.94 15.11
C THR A 157 16.15 -9.94 15.45
N LYS A 158 17.05 -10.37 14.55
CA LYS A 158 18.49 -10.40 14.77
C LYS A 158 19.11 -9.02 15.04
N ASN A 159 18.56 -7.97 14.44
CA ASN A 159 19.01 -6.61 14.64
C ASN A 159 18.31 -6.00 15.86
N GLU A 160 19.01 -5.95 17.00
CA GLU A 160 18.47 -5.43 18.25
C GLU A 160 17.97 -3.98 18.13
N LYS A 161 18.62 -3.12 17.35
CA LYS A 161 18.18 -1.74 17.16
C LYS A 161 16.79 -1.67 16.49
N LEU A 162 16.49 -2.56 15.56
CA LEU A 162 15.17 -2.65 14.96
C LEU A 162 14.16 -3.31 15.91
N THR A 163 14.57 -4.35 16.63
CA THR A 163 13.69 -5.12 17.49
C THR A 163 13.23 -4.36 18.73
N THR A 164 14.10 -3.48 19.28
CA THR A 164 13.82 -2.70 20.49
C THR A 164 13.14 -1.36 20.22
N GLN A 165 13.12 -0.87 18.98
CA GLN A 165 12.39 0.36 18.72
C GLN A 165 10.87 0.13 18.82
N PRO A 166 10.12 1.12 19.34
CA PRO A 166 8.68 0.96 19.50
C PRO A 166 7.94 0.97 18.16
N VAL A 167 7.02 0.03 18.01
CA VAL A 167 6.14 -0.10 16.83
C VAL A 167 5.05 0.96 16.82
N LEU A 168 4.39 1.11 17.98
CA LEU A 168 3.40 2.15 18.23
C LEU A 168 4.00 3.18 19.16
N VAL A 169 3.76 4.43 18.86
CA VAL A 169 4.33 5.58 19.55
C VAL A 169 3.27 6.65 19.80
N SER A 170 3.50 7.46 20.82
CA SER A 170 2.71 8.66 21.09
C SER A 170 3.26 9.83 20.30
N TYR A 171 2.41 10.48 19.54
CA TYR A 171 2.73 11.63 18.71
C TYR A 171 1.81 12.81 19.06
N GLN A 172 2.39 13.98 19.31
CA GLN A 172 1.63 15.19 19.54
C GLN A 172 1.35 15.88 18.20
N LEU A 173 0.06 16.02 17.88
CA LEU A 173 -0.38 16.70 16.65
C LEU A 173 0.06 18.17 16.67
N THR A 174 0.68 18.58 15.58
CA THR A 174 1.09 19.98 15.36
C THR A 174 0.01 20.77 14.66
N GLU A 175 0.11 22.10 14.71
CA GLU A 175 -0.74 23.00 13.90
C GLU A 175 -0.62 22.68 12.40
N ALA A 176 0.58 22.32 11.93
CA ALA A 176 0.80 21.95 10.53
C ALA A 176 0.06 20.64 10.15
N ASP A 177 -0.05 19.71 11.08
CA ASP A 177 -0.80 18.47 10.84
C ASP A 177 -2.29 18.74 10.66
N VAL A 178 -2.86 19.52 11.59
CA VAL A 178 -4.33 19.73 11.61
C VAL A 178 -4.81 20.75 10.56
N ASN A 179 -3.93 21.64 10.11
CA ASN A 179 -4.22 22.64 9.07
C ASN A 179 -3.87 22.15 7.66
N VAL A 180 -3.68 20.84 7.46
CA VAL A 180 -3.49 20.28 6.13
C VAL A 180 -4.68 20.63 5.23
N LYS A 181 -4.40 21.08 4.01
CA LYS A 181 -5.47 21.36 3.04
C LYS A 181 -6.21 20.09 2.68
N THR A 182 -7.53 20.16 2.70
CA THR A 182 -8.41 19.07 2.27
C THR A 182 -9.35 19.54 1.16
N THR A 183 -9.83 18.60 0.33
CA THR A 183 -10.82 18.88 -0.72
C THR A 183 -11.65 17.64 -1.01
N THR A 184 -12.89 17.82 -1.44
CA THR A 184 -13.68 16.71 -1.98
C THR A 184 -13.24 16.42 -3.39
N ILE A 185 -12.88 15.17 -3.67
CA ILE A 185 -12.41 14.73 -4.98
C ILE A 185 -13.60 14.31 -5.83
N PRO A 186 -13.94 15.02 -6.93
CA PRO A 186 -15.01 14.60 -7.81
C PRO A 186 -14.66 13.32 -8.58
N ALA A 187 -15.65 12.52 -8.97
CA ALA A 187 -15.42 11.34 -9.79
C ALA A 187 -14.95 11.69 -11.21
N ASP A 188 -15.49 12.75 -11.78
CA ASP A 188 -15.23 13.20 -13.15
C ASP A 188 -13.85 13.83 -13.31
N SER A 189 -13.11 13.43 -14.36
CA SER A 189 -11.73 13.89 -14.59
C SER A 189 -11.64 15.36 -15.04
N VAL A 190 -12.66 15.86 -15.74
CA VAL A 190 -12.70 17.29 -16.13
C VAL A 190 -12.98 18.16 -14.90
N ALA A 191 -13.84 17.68 -14.00
CA ALA A 191 -14.08 18.35 -12.73
C ALA A 191 -12.82 18.36 -11.84
N LYS A 192 -12.06 17.25 -11.80
CA LYS A 192 -10.76 17.20 -11.10
C LYS A 192 -9.77 18.24 -11.61
N SER A 193 -9.75 18.51 -12.92
CA SER A 193 -8.83 19.49 -13.51
C SER A 193 -9.12 20.95 -13.10
N LYS A 194 -10.29 21.21 -12.51
CA LYS A 194 -10.70 22.54 -12.02
C LYS A 194 -10.36 22.76 -10.54
N LEU A 195 -9.84 21.75 -9.84
CA LEU A 195 -9.40 21.88 -8.46
C LEU A 195 -8.09 22.67 -8.37
N GLU A 196 -7.86 23.33 -7.25
CA GLU A 196 -6.57 23.98 -6.94
C GLU A 196 -5.45 22.93 -6.78
N GLY A 197 -5.76 21.77 -6.21
CA GLY A 197 -4.86 20.64 -5.99
C GLY A 197 -5.64 19.39 -5.65
N MET A 198 -5.03 18.25 -5.84
CA MET A 198 -5.58 16.94 -5.48
C MET A 198 -5.20 16.61 -4.02
N TYR A 199 -5.68 17.44 -3.09
CA TYR A 199 -5.40 17.33 -1.67
C TYR A 199 -6.08 16.10 -1.04
N TYR A 200 -5.77 15.79 0.22
CA TYR A 200 -6.49 14.77 0.99
C TYR A 200 -7.98 15.09 1.11
N GLU A 201 -8.82 14.08 1.25
CA GLU A 201 -10.25 14.30 1.50
C GLU A 201 -10.57 14.52 2.99
N SER A 202 -9.64 14.08 3.88
CA SER A 202 -9.79 14.28 5.33
C SER A 202 -8.44 14.38 6.04
N LEU A 203 -8.47 14.92 7.27
CA LEU A 203 -7.31 14.95 8.14
C LEU A 203 -6.85 13.52 8.49
N THR A 204 -7.78 12.60 8.75
CA THR A 204 -7.44 11.22 9.10
C THR A 204 -6.79 10.46 7.95
N GLU A 205 -7.16 10.74 6.70
CA GLU A 205 -6.47 10.26 5.51
C GLU A 205 -5.02 10.78 5.45
N ALA A 206 -4.83 12.09 5.64
CA ALA A 206 -3.51 12.70 5.65
C ALA A 206 -2.60 12.12 6.73
N LEU A 207 -3.12 11.92 7.95
CA LEU A 207 -2.39 11.31 9.05
C LEU A 207 -2.08 9.83 8.79
N ALA A 208 -3.03 9.10 8.22
CA ALA A 208 -2.84 7.70 7.88
C ALA A 208 -1.73 7.53 6.83
N GLU A 209 -1.69 8.37 5.82
CA GLU A 209 -0.61 8.38 4.83
C GLU A 209 0.72 8.81 5.45
N LYS A 210 0.73 9.88 6.25
CA LYS A 210 1.93 10.36 6.97
C LYS A 210 2.60 9.26 7.79
N PHE A 211 1.81 8.43 8.47
CA PHE A 211 2.30 7.36 9.34
C PHE A 211 2.25 5.96 8.69
N HIS A 212 2.00 5.84 7.39
CA HIS A 212 1.96 4.57 6.64
C HIS A 212 1.02 3.52 7.26
N ILE A 213 -0.06 3.95 7.87
CA ILE A 213 -1.04 3.12 8.58
C ILE A 213 -2.38 3.17 7.86
N SER A 214 -3.20 2.13 7.97
CA SER A 214 -4.56 2.23 7.44
C SER A 214 -5.39 3.21 8.28
N GLU A 215 -6.23 4.01 7.62
CA GLU A 215 -7.08 4.99 8.31
C GLU A 215 -7.96 4.33 9.37
N LYS A 216 -8.50 3.13 9.06
CA LYS A 216 -9.28 2.34 10.01
C LYS A 216 -8.46 1.93 11.23
N TYR A 217 -7.19 1.58 11.05
CA TYR A 217 -6.34 1.20 12.18
C TYR A 217 -5.94 2.42 13.01
N LEU A 218 -5.60 3.53 12.37
CA LEU A 218 -5.36 4.80 13.04
C LEU A 218 -6.54 5.19 13.96
N LYS A 219 -7.77 5.17 13.42
CA LYS A 219 -8.98 5.45 14.20
C LYS A 219 -9.20 4.45 15.34
N SER A 220 -8.91 3.17 15.12
CA SER A 220 -9.07 2.15 16.18
C SER A 220 -8.04 2.25 17.31
N LEU A 221 -6.87 2.81 17.03
CA LEU A 221 -5.86 3.12 18.06
C LEU A 221 -6.22 4.37 18.86
N ASN A 222 -7.09 5.23 18.33
CA ASN A 222 -7.47 6.52 18.88
C ASN A 222 -8.99 6.73 18.87
N PRO A 223 -9.78 5.86 19.56
CA PRO A 223 -11.24 5.88 19.42
C PRO A 223 -11.90 7.16 19.91
N ASP A 224 -11.26 7.85 20.87
CA ASP A 224 -11.80 9.06 21.51
C ASP A 224 -11.08 10.34 21.01
N ALA A 225 -10.20 10.24 20.01
CA ALA A 225 -9.44 11.39 19.53
C ALA A 225 -10.31 12.35 18.72
N SER A 226 -10.14 13.63 18.99
CA SER A 226 -10.73 14.74 18.23
C SER A 226 -9.83 15.22 17.08
N PHE A 227 -8.58 14.75 17.03
CA PHE A 227 -7.55 15.12 16.08
C PHE A 227 -7.33 16.64 16.00
N THR A 228 -7.16 17.28 17.16
CA THR A 228 -6.87 18.70 17.29
C THR A 228 -5.39 18.97 17.57
N ALA A 229 -4.93 20.18 17.28
CA ALA A 229 -3.56 20.58 17.56
C ALA A 229 -3.22 20.45 19.05
N GLY A 230 -2.05 19.91 19.35
CA GLY A 230 -1.60 19.63 20.72
C GLY A 230 -2.10 18.33 21.32
N GLU A 231 -3.10 17.68 20.71
CA GLU A 231 -3.58 16.37 21.14
C GLU A 231 -2.53 15.29 20.90
N ILE A 232 -2.41 14.36 21.86
CA ILE A 232 -1.51 13.22 21.76
C ILE A 232 -2.27 12.01 21.24
N ILE A 233 -1.84 11.48 20.11
CA ILE A 233 -2.43 10.31 19.47
C ILE A 233 -1.43 9.15 19.40
N THR A 234 -1.94 7.94 19.31
CA THR A 234 -1.12 6.74 19.04
C THR A 234 -1.00 6.54 17.54
N VAL A 235 0.22 6.42 17.04
CA VAL A 235 0.51 6.19 15.62
C VAL A 235 1.51 5.05 15.44
N TYR A 236 1.55 4.50 14.24
CA TYR A 236 2.61 3.59 13.83
C TYR A 236 3.92 4.36 13.56
N ASN A 237 5.04 3.77 13.95
CA ASN A 237 6.39 4.28 13.66
C ASN A 237 6.90 3.71 12.33
N PRO A 238 6.90 4.47 11.23
CA PRO A 238 7.33 3.95 9.93
C PRO A 238 8.83 3.61 9.86
N GLY A 239 9.62 4.04 10.83
CA GLY A 239 11.08 3.85 10.81
C GLY A 239 11.77 4.77 9.81
N ASN A 240 12.95 4.36 9.36
CA ASN A 240 13.73 5.12 8.40
C ASN A 240 13.57 4.56 6.98
N PRO A 241 13.50 5.41 5.96
CA PRO A 241 13.42 4.95 4.57
C PRO A 241 14.72 4.28 4.12
N ASN A 242 14.64 3.49 3.04
CA ASN A 242 15.83 2.96 2.37
C ASN A 242 16.69 4.12 1.84
N THR A 243 17.98 4.11 2.15
CA THR A 243 18.96 5.10 1.67
C THR A 243 19.95 4.52 0.64
N LYS A 244 19.92 3.20 0.41
CA LYS A 244 20.80 2.55 -0.55
C LYS A 244 20.35 2.85 -1.97
N PRO A 245 21.30 3.20 -2.89
CA PRO A 245 20.97 3.43 -4.28
C PRO A 245 20.37 2.21 -4.96
N VAL A 246 19.31 2.42 -5.73
CA VAL A 246 18.65 1.39 -6.54
C VAL A 246 19.08 1.53 -7.98
N HIS A 247 19.70 0.49 -8.53
CA HIS A 247 20.21 0.43 -9.90
C HIS A 247 19.33 -0.41 -10.84
N ARG A 248 18.54 -1.31 -10.29
CA ARG A 248 17.62 -2.17 -11.03
C ARG A 248 16.36 -2.42 -10.23
N VAL A 249 15.22 -2.45 -10.89
CA VAL A 249 13.96 -2.93 -10.32
C VAL A 249 13.34 -3.99 -11.22
N VAL A 250 12.64 -4.94 -10.60
CA VAL A 250 11.88 -6.00 -11.28
C VAL A 250 10.42 -5.90 -10.83
N ALA A 251 9.53 -5.59 -11.75
CA ALA A 251 8.09 -5.68 -11.53
C ALA A 251 7.63 -7.10 -11.86
N ASP A 252 7.54 -7.91 -10.84
CA ASP A 252 7.02 -9.28 -10.93
C ASP A 252 5.49 -9.23 -10.95
N LYS A 253 4.94 -9.53 -12.13
CA LYS A 253 3.49 -9.49 -12.38
C LYS A 253 2.74 -10.63 -11.68
N ALA A 254 3.38 -11.78 -11.53
CA ALA A 254 2.75 -12.95 -10.91
C ALA A 254 2.56 -12.74 -9.40
N THR A 255 3.54 -12.16 -8.74
CA THR A 255 3.49 -11.89 -7.30
C THR A 255 2.96 -10.48 -6.98
N GLU A 256 2.81 -9.61 -8.00
CA GLU A 256 2.50 -8.18 -7.82
C GLU A 256 3.44 -7.52 -6.79
N THR A 257 4.74 -7.74 -6.98
CA THR A 257 5.80 -7.21 -6.14
C THR A 257 6.84 -6.50 -6.99
N LEU A 258 7.23 -5.30 -6.59
CA LEU A 258 8.36 -4.59 -7.17
C LEU A 258 9.59 -4.85 -6.30
N TYR A 259 10.57 -5.57 -6.83
CA TYR A 259 11.85 -5.83 -6.20
C TYR A 259 12.88 -4.78 -6.61
N ALA A 260 13.64 -4.26 -5.66
CA ALA A 260 14.67 -3.24 -5.89
C ALA A 260 16.06 -3.77 -5.52
N TYR A 261 16.99 -3.61 -6.44
CA TYR A 261 18.35 -4.15 -6.36
C TYR A 261 19.40 -3.03 -6.41
N ASP A 262 20.49 -3.24 -5.68
CA ASP A 262 21.68 -2.39 -5.73
C ASP A 262 22.54 -2.68 -6.99
N GLU A 263 23.70 -2.04 -7.10
CA GLU A 263 24.65 -2.23 -8.20
C GLU A 263 25.25 -3.65 -8.27
N ASN A 264 25.27 -4.36 -7.13
CA ASN A 264 25.80 -5.71 -7.02
C ASN A 264 24.70 -6.79 -7.15
N ASN A 265 23.49 -6.40 -7.58
CA ASN A 265 22.31 -7.27 -7.65
C ASN A 265 21.84 -7.84 -6.29
N ASN A 266 22.19 -7.22 -5.18
CA ASN A 266 21.58 -7.56 -3.91
C ASN A 266 20.16 -6.99 -3.86
N LEU A 267 19.19 -7.79 -3.43
CA LEU A 267 17.83 -7.35 -3.16
C LEU A 267 17.85 -6.49 -1.88
N ILE A 268 17.56 -5.21 -2.01
CA ILE A 268 17.68 -4.22 -0.92
C ILE A 268 16.35 -3.62 -0.47
N ALA A 269 15.31 -3.75 -1.29
CA ALA A 269 13.95 -3.35 -0.93
C ALA A 269 12.92 -4.08 -1.79
N SER A 270 11.70 -4.19 -1.28
CA SER A 270 10.55 -4.67 -2.04
C SER A 270 9.30 -3.89 -1.68
N TYR A 271 8.38 -3.77 -2.63
CA TYR A 271 7.15 -3.02 -2.47
C TYR A 271 5.96 -3.81 -3.02
N PRO A 272 4.84 -3.91 -2.31
CA PRO A 272 3.61 -4.42 -2.90
C PRO A 272 3.19 -3.49 -4.03
N THR A 273 2.79 -4.05 -5.15
CA THR A 273 2.45 -3.25 -6.33
C THR A 273 1.17 -3.72 -6.98
N THR A 274 0.59 -2.85 -7.80
CA THR A 274 -0.45 -3.18 -8.76
C THR A 274 0.14 -3.05 -10.15
N VAL A 275 -0.08 -4.04 -10.98
CA VAL A 275 0.37 -4.11 -12.37
C VAL A 275 -0.81 -4.08 -13.33
N GLY A 276 -0.53 -4.01 -14.63
CA GLY A 276 -1.56 -4.02 -15.67
C GLY A 276 -2.39 -5.30 -15.69
N SER A 277 -3.63 -5.17 -16.15
CA SER A 277 -4.54 -6.29 -16.38
C SER A 277 -4.26 -7.00 -17.70
N THR A 278 -4.98 -8.09 -17.98
CA THR A 278 -5.02 -8.72 -19.32
C THR A 278 -5.52 -7.76 -20.42
N ALA A 279 -6.45 -6.86 -20.09
CA ALA A 279 -6.98 -5.86 -21.03
C ALA A 279 -6.04 -4.67 -21.27
N THR A 280 -5.28 -4.29 -20.25
CA THR A 280 -4.29 -3.21 -20.29
C THR A 280 -2.98 -3.71 -19.68
N PRO A 281 -2.23 -4.55 -20.41
CA PRO A 281 -1.07 -5.23 -19.84
C PRO A 281 0.08 -4.25 -19.57
N SER A 282 0.82 -4.53 -18.50
CA SER A 282 2.14 -3.91 -18.29
C SER A 282 3.06 -4.24 -19.45
N PRO A 283 4.05 -3.40 -19.73
CA PRO A 283 5.06 -3.70 -20.74
C PRO A 283 5.75 -5.04 -20.48
N THR A 284 6.41 -5.55 -21.48
CA THR A 284 7.31 -6.70 -21.38
C THR A 284 8.74 -6.26 -21.60
N GLY A 285 9.70 -7.07 -21.12
CA GLY A 285 11.12 -6.83 -21.35
C GLY A 285 11.70 -5.76 -20.41
N THR A 286 12.76 -5.14 -20.90
CA THR A 286 13.62 -4.26 -20.11
C THR A 286 13.51 -2.83 -20.58
N HIS A 287 13.31 -1.93 -19.65
CA HIS A 287 13.24 -0.48 -19.86
C HIS A 287 14.22 0.23 -18.94
N THR A 288 14.34 1.55 -19.09
CA THR A 288 15.20 2.37 -18.20
C THR A 288 14.44 3.57 -17.66
N VAL A 289 14.81 4.02 -16.46
CA VAL A 289 14.29 5.26 -15.89
C VAL A 289 14.77 6.47 -16.69
N LYS A 290 13.84 7.31 -17.15
CA LYS A 290 14.11 8.50 -17.97
C LYS A 290 13.81 9.81 -17.27
N VAL A 291 12.78 9.82 -16.44
CA VAL A 291 12.35 11.04 -15.75
C VAL A 291 11.84 10.70 -14.35
N LYS A 292 12.13 11.58 -13.41
CA LYS A 292 11.66 11.49 -12.03
C LYS A 292 10.95 12.79 -11.69
N VAL A 293 9.70 12.70 -11.24
CA VAL A 293 8.86 13.87 -10.88
C VAL A 293 8.23 13.66 -9.51
N HIS A 294 8.40 14.63 -8.63
CA HIS A 294 7.65 14.76 -7.40
C HIS A 294 6.49 15.72 -7.64
N GLU A 295 5.31 15.40 -7.10
CA GLU A 295 4.07 16.15 -7.30
C GLU A 295 3.74 16.36 -8.79
N PRO A 296 3.52 15.28 -9.57
CA PRO A 296 3.23 15.38 -11.01
C PRO A 296 1.83 15.94 -11.26
N ASN A 297 1.68 16.69 -12.34
CA ASN A 297 0.37 16.85 -12.97
C ASN A 297 0.01 15.59 -13.74
N TYR A 298 -1.28 15.34 -13.93
CA TYR A 298 -1.77 14.25 -14.76
C TYR A 298 -2.60 14.80 -15.93
N THR A 299 -2.22 14.46 -17.16
CA THR A 299 -2.98 14.83 -18.35
C THR A 299 -4.02 13.76 -18.65
N TYR A 300 -5.28 14.10 -18.46
CA TYR A 300 -6.41 13.29 -18.88
C TYR A 300 -6.78 13.61 -20.33
N THR A 301 -7.01 12.59 -21.15
CA THR A 301 -7.52 12.73 -22.53
C THR A 301 -8.89 12.10 -22.61
N ALA A 302 -9.90 12.91 -22.90
CA ALA A 302 -11.28 12.45 -23.07
C ALA A 302 -11.48 11.68 -24.40
N ASN A 303 -12.64 11.06 -24.60
CA ASN A 303 -12.93 10.27 -25.77
C ASN A 303 -12.98 11.11 -27.07
N ASP A 304 -13.32 12.39 -26.97
CA ASP A 304 -13.31 13.36 -28.06
C ASP A 304 -11.92 13.92 -28.39
N GLY A 305 -10.88 13.48 -27.66
CA GLY A 305 -9.50 13.94 -27.81
C GLY A 305 -9.18 15.21 -27.03
N SER A 306 -10.14 15.82 -26.34
CA SER A 306 -9.88 16.99 -25.50
C SER A 306 -8.98 16.60 -24.31
N LYS A 307 -8.12 17.52 -23.89
CA LYS A 307 -7.15 17.30 -22.81
C LYS A 307 -7.49 18.20 -21.62
N SER A 308 -7.41 17.60 -20.43
CA SER A 308 -7.55 18.31 -19.16
C SER A 308 -6.34 18.01 -18.28
N ILE A 309 -5.78 19.01 -17.63
CA ILE A 309 -4.64 18.84 -16.72
C ILE A 309 -5.15 18.78 -15.30
N ILE A 310 -5.04 17.62 -14.67
CA ILE A 310 -5.38 17.43 -13.27
C ILE A 310 -4.17 17.88 -12.42
N PRO A 311 -4.39 18.77 -11.42
CA PRO A 311 -3.30 19.33 -10.63
C PRO A 311 -2.61 18.28 -9.74
N PRO A 312 -1.41 18.58 -9.21
CA PRO A 312 -0.69 17.69 -8.32
C PRO A 312 -1.38 17.54 -6.96
N GLY A 313 -0.92 16.57 -6.20
CA GLY A 313 -1.33 16.27 -4.83
C GLY A 313 -1.43 14.76 -4.58
N PRO A 314 -1.58 14.35 -3.31
CA PRO A 314 -1.60 12.94 -2.92
C PRO A 314 -2.73 12.14 -3.59
N ASN A 315 -3.86 12.79 -3.86
CA ASN A 315 -5.02 12.20 -4.52
C ASN A 315 -5.05 12.38 -6.05
N ASN A 316 -3.92 12.77 -6.65
CA ASN A 316 -3.76 12.74 -8.11
C ASN A 316 -3.86 11.29 -8.62
N PRO A 317 -4.39 11.02 -9.83
CA PRO A 317 -4.48 9.67 -10.40
C PRO A 317 -3.17 8.87 -10.42
N VAL A 318 -2.02 9.55 -10.45
CA VAL A 318 -0.68 8.94 -10.35
C VAL A 318 -0.01 9.21 -8.99
N GLY A 319 -0.78 9.68 -8.00
CA GLY A 319 -0.27 10.02 -6.66
C GLY A 319 0.77 11.13 -6.67
N SER A 320 1.61 11.15 -5.64
CA SER A 320 2.63 12.18 -5.43
C SER A 320 3.93 11.97 -6.22
N VAL A 321 4.04 10.89 -7.00
CA VAL A 321 5.30 10.49 -7.65
C VAL A 321 5.07 9.92 -9.03
N TRP A 322 5.93 10.32 -9.98
CA TRP A 322 6.05 9.69 -11.28
C TRP A 322 7.50 9.38 -11.63
N ILE A 323 7.80 8.12 -11.91
CA ILE A 323 9.09 7.63 -12.42
C ILE A 323 8.82 7.10 -13.82
N GLY A 324 9.06 7.94 -14.84
CA GLY A 324 8.79 7.62 -16.25
C GLY A 324 9.86 6.74 -16.86
N LEU A 325 9.44 5.80 -17.71
CA LEU A 325 10.31 4.81 -18.35
C LEU A 325 10.71 5.22 -19.77
N SER A 326 11.67 4.49 -20.33
CA SER A 326 12.06 4.62 -21.75
C SER A 326 10.93 4.25 -22.72
N LYS A 327 9.95 3.46 -22.28
CA LYS A 327 8.70 3.26 -23.01
C LYS A 327 7.77 4.43 -22.71
N PRO A 328 7.38 5.24 -23.71
CA PRO A 328 6.48 6.37 -23.51
C PRO A 328 5.18 5.97 -22.82
N THR A 329 4.65 6.85 -21.98
CA THR A 329 3.40 6.69 -21.23
C THR A 329 3.39 5.64 -20.09
N TYR A 330 4.47 4.88 -19.94
CA TYR A 330 4.61 3.90 -18.86
C TYR A 330 5.53 4.41 -17.74
N GLY A 331 5.19 4.07 -16.51
CA GLY A 331 5.94 4.51 -15.33
C GLY A 331 5.65 3.68 -14.10
N ILE A 332 6.44 3.97 -13.07
CA ILE A 332 6.20 3.57 -11.68
C ILE A 332 5.70 4.82 -10.96
N HIS A 333 4.59 4.72 -10.24
CA HIS A 333 3.97 5.91 -9.65
C HIS A 333 3.23 5.61 -8.35
N GLY A 334 2.89 6.66 -7.60
CA GLY A 334 2.07 6.59 -6.40
C GLY A 334 0.59 6.26 -6.69
N SER A 335 -0.20 6.25 -5.65
CA SER A 335 -1.63 5.97 -5.73
C SER A 335 -2.41 6.77 -4.70
N PRO A 336 -3.58 7.33 -5.07
CA PRO A 336 -4.49 7.97 -4.13
C PRO A 336 -5.17 6.96 -3.17
N ASP A 337 -5.11 5.68 -3.49
CA ASP A 337 -5.77 4.64 -2.70
C ASP A 337 -4.76 3.54 -2.33
N PRO A 338 -4.02 3.73 -1.22
CA PRO A 338 -3.04 2.75 -0.77
C PRO A 338 -3.65 1.41 -0.37
N ALA A 339 -4.92 1.38 0.05
CA ALA A 339 -5.60 0.15 0.44
C ALA A 339 -5.87 -0.80 -0.73
N ARG A 340 -5.87 -0.28 -1.96
CA ARG A 340 -6.12 -1.06 -3.17
C ARG A 340 -4.87 -1.58 -3.87
N ILE A 341 -3.69 -1.31 -3.36
CA ILE A 341 -2.44 -1.87 -3.89
C ILE A 341 -2.50 -3.41 -3.80
N SER A 342 -2.20 -4.09 -4.91
CA SER A 342 -2.33 -5.54 -5.11
C SER A 342 -3.76 -6.09 -5.05
N ARG A 343 -4.78 -5.23 -5.16
CA ARG A 343 -6.20 -5.61 -5.14
C ARG A 343 -6.98 -5.15 -6.37
N GLN A 344 -6.35 -4.37 -7.23
CA GLN A 344 -6.91 -3.87 -8.48
C GLN A 344 -5.88 -4.01 -9.60
N ALA A 345 -6.35 -4.09 -10.83
CA ALA A 345 -5.48 -3.94 -12.00
C ALA A 345 -5.20 -2.47 -12.30
N SER A 346 -4.05 -2.17 -12.90
CA SER A 346 -3.71 -0.85 -13.44
C SER A 346 -3.95 -0.81 -14.96
N ALA A 347 -3.82 0.39 -15.54
CA ALA A 347 -3.80 0.57 -17.00
C ALA A 347 -2.42 0.28 -17.62
N GLY A 348 -1.62 -0.58 -17.00
CA GLY A 348 -0.31 -1.00 -17.48
C GLY A 348 0.89 -0.45 -16.69
N CYS A 349 0.71 0.63 -15.93
CA CYS A 349 1.75 1.17 -15.06
C CYS A 349 1.91 0.36 -13.77
N VAL A 350 3.03 0.54 -13.10
CA VAL A 350 3.32 -0.03 -11.78
C VAL A 350 2.88 0.95 -10.71
N ARG A 351 1.88 0.59 -9.91
CA ARG A 351 1.36 1.43 -8.81
C ARG A 351 1.95 1.01 -7.48
N LEU A 352 2.41 1.97 -6.71
CA LEU A 352 2.84 1.84 -5.33
C LEU A 352 1.97 2.71 -4.41
N THR A 353 2.09 2.54 -3.11
CA THR A 353 1.64 3.59 -2.19
C THR A 353 2.43 4.87 -2.42
N ASN A 354 1.90 6.04 -2.05
CA ASN A 354 2.64 7.30 -2.22
C ASN A 354 3.97 7.29 -1.46
N TRP A 355 4.00 6.76 -0.23
CA TRP A 355 5.24 6.68 0.58
C TRP A 355 6.27 5.70 0.02
N ASP A 356 5.84 4.56 -0.53
CA ASP A 356 6.75 3.61 -1.18
C ASP A 356 7.31 4.20 -2.47
N ALA A 357 6.47 4.87 -3.26
CA ALA A 357 6.88 5.55 -4.47
C ALA A 357 7.87 6.70 -4.18
N LEU A 358 7.63 7.47 -3.10
CA LEU A 358 8.51 8.54 -2.65
C LEU A 358 9.86 8.00 -2.15
N SER A 359 9.84 6.91 -1.37
CA SER A 359 11.04 6.21 -0.92
C SER A 359 11.88 5.72 -2.11
N LEU A 360 11.25 5.08 -3.10
CA LEU A 360 11.92 4.63 -4.31
C LEU A 360 12.45 5.81 -5.14
N LEU A 361 11.67 6.88 -5.33
CA LEU A 361 12.07 8.08 -6.05
C LEU A 361 13.36 8.68 -5.49
N GLY A 362 13.50 8.66 -4.16
CA GLY A 362 14.67 9.17 -3.46
C GLY A 362 15.98 8.43 -3.74
N VAL A 363 15.91 7.17 -4.13
CA VAL A 363 17.08 6.29 -4.23
C VAL A 363 17.29 5.66 -5.61
N ILE A 364 16.27 5.62 -6.46
CA ILE A 364 16.40 5.04 -7.80
C ILE A 364 17.27 5.93 -8.71
N LYS A 365 18.22 5.32 -9.40
CA LYS A 365 19.14 6.03 -10.29
C LYS A 365 18.49 6.39 -11.62
N ASN A 366 18.88 7.53 -12.19
CA ASN A 366 18.59 7.82 -13.60
C ASN A 366 19.26 6.75 -14.46
N GLY A 367 18.54 6.23 -15.45
CA GLY A 367 19.03 5.11 -16.27
C GLY A 367 18.94 3.74 -15.58
N ALA A 368 18.48 3.65 -14.33
CA ALA A 368 18.23 2.36 -13.67
C ALA A 368 17.37 1.45 -14.55
N THR A 369 17.69 0.17 -14.54
CA THR A 369 16.99 -0.84 -15.32
C THR A 369 15.64 -1.17 -14.67
N VAL A 370 14.60 -1.27 -15.48
CA VAL A 370 13.24 -1.66 -15.07
C VAL A 370 12.79 -2.86 -15.90
N GLU A 371 12.68 -4.00 -15.27
CA GLU A 371 12.29 -5.27 -15.88
C GLU A 371 10.84 -5.61 -15.50
N PHE A 372 10.13 -6.21 -16.46
CA PHE A 372 8.79 -6.76 -16.25
C PHE A 372 8.84 -8.27 -16.48
N SER A 373 8.66 -9.04 -15.43
CA SER A 373 8.65 -10.51 -15.44
C SER A 373 7.24 -11.09 -15.30
#